data_de7bb502d1ce63f1197b0018395fd7cd
#
_entry.id   de7bb502d1ce63f1197b0018395fd7cd
#
_cell.length_a   1.000
_cell.length_b   1.000
_cell.length_c   1.000
_cell.angle_alpha   90.00
_cell.angle_beta   90.00
_cell.angle_gamma   90.00
#
_symmetry.space_group_name_H-M   'P 1'
#
loop_
_entity.id
_entity.type
_entity.pdbx_description
1 polymer ?
#
loop_
_entity_poly.entity_id
_entity_poly.type
_entity_poly.pdbx_seq_one_letter_code
_entity_poly.pdbx_strand_id
1 'polypeptide(L)'
;PEVLILDEPTRGIDVGAKYEIYGIMNKLVEMGKSVIMISSEMPELLGMCDRIYVMNEGKIVGELEASEATQELIMSNILKDDQK
;
A
#
# COMPACT_ATOMS: atom_id res chain seq x y z
N PRO A 1 -11.90 2.34 17.76
CA PRO A 1 -10.72 2.32 16.90
C PRO A 1 -10.85 3.33 15.77
N GLU A 2 -9.79 4.08 15.53
CA GLU A 2 -9.76 5.06 14.46
C GLU A 2 -9.13 4.43 13.21
N VAL A 3 -9.67 4.81 12.05
CA VAL A 3 -9.11 4.43 10.77
C VAL A 3 -8.62 5.68 10.07
N LEU A 4 -7.35 5.69 9.69
CA LEU A 4 -6.74 6.78 8.95
C LEU A 4 -6.54 6.36 7.50
N ILE A 5 -6.94 7.22 6.59
CA ILE A 5 -6.75 6.99 5.16
C ILE A 5 -5.73 8.01 4.64
N LEU A 6 -4.61 7.53 4.14
CA LEU A 6 -3.53 8.35 3.63
C LEU A 6 -3.38 8.10 2.13
N ASP A 7 -3.58 9.15 1.34
CA ASP A 7 -3.53 9.05 -0.12
C ASP A 7 -2.20 9.60 -0.62
N GLU A 8 -1.35 8.70 -1.13
CA GLU A 8 -0.01 9.02 -1.62
C GLU A 8 0.80 9.85 -0.62
N PRO A 9 0.95 9.37 0.64
CA PRO A 9 1.50 10.20 1.71
C PRO A 9 2.96 10.61 1.51
N THR A 10 3.70 9.91 0.67
CA THR A 10 5.12 10.19 0.42
C THR A 10 5.40 10.76 -0.96
N ARG A 11 4.35 11.09 -1.71
CA ARG A 11 4.51 11.60 -3.07
C ARG A 11 5.20 12.95 -3.07
N GLY A 12 6.28 13.05 -3.87
CA GLY A 12 7.05 14.28 -3.97
C GLY A 12 7.97 14.58 -2.80
N ILE A 13 8.12 13.63 -1.88
CA ILE A 13 8.95 13.78 -0.68
C ILE A 13 10.28 13.04 -0.89
N ASP A 14 11.38 13.62 -0.40
CA ASP A 14 12.68 12.98 -0.54
C ASP A 14 12.81 11.73 0.34
N VAL A 15 13.82 10.90 0.05
CA VAL A 15 14.00 9.59 0.68
C VAL A 15 14.09 9.67 2.20
N GLY A 16 14.84 10.64 2.72
CA GLY A 16 15.01 10.78 4.18
C GLY A 16 13.70 11.08 4.89
N ALA A 17 12.91 11.99 4.32
CA ALA A 17 11.64 12.38 4.91
C ALA A 17 10.59 11.26 4.81
N LYS A 18 10.69 10.39 3.79
CA LYS A 18 9.79 9.24 3.67
C LYS A 18 9.90 8.31 4.88
N TYR A 19 11.11 8.07 5.37
CA TYR A 19 11.32 7.21 6.54
C TYR A 19 10.68 7.77 7.79
N GLU A 20 10.66 9.08 7.94
CA GLU A 20 9.97 9.71 9.07
C GLU A 20 8.47 9.46 9.00
N ILE A 21 7.88 9.56 7.82
CA ILE A 21 6.45 9.29 7.62
C ILE A 21 6.14 7.84 7.93
N TYR A 22 6.96 6.92 7.48
CA TYR A 22 6.78 5.49 7.78
C TYR A 22 6.85 5.22 9.28
N GLY A 23 7.76 5.89 9.99
CA GLY A 23 7.85 5.78 11.45
C GLY A 23 6.59 6.25 12.15
N ILE A 24 5.98 7.33 11.67
CA ILE A 24 4.71 7.84 12.22
C ILE A 24 3.60 6.83 11.98
N MET A 25 3.51 6.26 10.79
CA MET A 25 2.50 5.26 10.45
C MET A 25 2.63 4.03 11.35
N ASN A 26 3.84 3.55 11.57
CA ASN A 26 4.07 2.40 12.45
C ASN A 26 3.67 2.68 13.89
N LYS A 27 3.93 3.89 14.37
CA LYS A 27 3.51 4.30 15.72
C LYS A 27 1.99 4.30 15.86
N LEU A 28 1.28 4.78 14.84
CA LEU A 28 -0.18 4.79 14.86
C LEU A 28 -0.74 3.38 14.95
N VAL A 29 -0.15 2.45 14.22
CA VAL A 29 -0.57 1.04 14.27
C VAL A 29 -0.27 0.44 15.64
N GLU A 30 0.88 0.75 16.24
CA GLU A 30 1.22 0.29 17.59
C GLU A 30 0.25 0.82 18.64
N MET A 31 -0.35 1.98 18.41
CA MET A 31 -1.34 2.57 19.30
C MET A 31 -2.74 1.99 19.11
N GLY A 32 -2.88 0.97 18.27
CA GLY A 32 -4.15 0.31 18.02
C GLY A 32 -5.00 0.95 16.94
N LYS A 33 -4.43 1.88 16.17
CA LYS A 33 -5.13 2.52 15.05
C LYS A 33 -4.91 1.74 13.77
N SER A 34 -5.87 1.81 12.87
CA SER A 34 -5.75 1.18 11.55
C SER A 34 -5.40 2.24 10.51
N VAL A 35 -4.49 1.90 9.60
CA VAL A 35 -4.04 2.81 8.56
C VAL A 35 -4.28 2.17 7.19
N ILE A 36 -4.97 2.91 6.32
CA ILE A 36 -5.12 2.54 4.92
C ILE A 36 -4.25 3.49 4.12
N MET A 37 -3.28 2.95 3.40
CA MET A 37 -2.37 3.74 2.59
C MET A 37 -2.64 3.47 1.11
N ILE A 38 -2.85 4.54 0.35
CA ILE A 38 -2.99 4.45 -1.10
C ILE A 38 -1.68 4.89 -1.71
N SER A 39 -1.07 4.04 -2.53
CA SER A 39 0.22 4.34 -3.14
C SER A 39 0.34 3.69 -4.51
N SER A 40 1.03 4.37 -5.40
CA SER A 40 1.40 3.83 -6.71
C SER A 40 2.84 3.29 -6.71
N GLU A 41 3.55 3.40 -5.60
CA GLU A 41 4.94 2.95 -5.49
C GLU A 41 5.02 1.54 -4.93
N MET A 42 5.43 0.57 -5.76
CA MET A 42 5.53 -0.84 -5.37
C MET A 42 6.39 -1.11 -4.14
N PRO A 43 7.61 -0.56 -4.05
CA PRO A 43 8.45 -0.82 -2.87
C PRO A 43 7.80 -0.37 -1.57
N GLU A 44 7.06 0.73 -1.61
CA GLU A 44 6.35 1.26 -0.45
C GLU A 44 5.26 0.29 0.00
N LEU A 45 4.47 -0.22 -0.93
CA LEU A 45 3.41 -1.18 -0.62
C LEU A 45 3.98 -2.47 -0.05
N LEU A 46 5.03 -2.99 -0.65
CA LEU A 46 5.63 -4.26 -0.24
C LEU A 46 6.34 -4.16 1.11
N GLY A 47 6.86 -2.97 1.44
CA GLY A 47 7.61 -2.75 2.67
C GLY A 47 6.77 -2.33 3.86
N MET A 48 5.62 -1.71 3.65
CA MET A 48 4.85 -1.08 4.72
C MET A 48 3.52 -1.75 5.06
N CYS A 49 2.95 -2.50 4.14
CA CYS A 49 1.59 -3.01 4.30
C CYS A 49 1.57 -4.45 4.77
N ASP A 50 0.58 -4.80 5.61
CA ASP A 50 0.32 -6.19 5.99
C ASP A 50 -0.53 -6.88 4.94
N ARG A 51 -1.42 -6.12 4.30
CA ARG A 51 -2.31 -6.62 3.26
C ARG A 51 -2.40 -5.59 2.14
N ILE A 52 -2.43 -6.07 0.91
CA ILE A 52 -2.46 -5.23 -0.27
C ILE A 52 -3.70 -5.54 -1.10
N TYR A 53 -4.45 -4.49 -1.43
CA TYR A 53 -5.55 -4.56 -2.39
C TYR A 53 -5.07 -3.94 -3.69
N VAL A 54 -5.20 -4.67 -4.78
CA VAL A 54 -4.80 -4.18 -6.09
C VAL A 54 -6.02 -3.60 -6.79
N MET A 55 -5.92 -2.35 -7.23
CA MET A 55 -7.00 -1.67 -7.93
C MET A 55 -6.63 -1.42 -9.38
N ASN A 56 -7.60 -1.56 -10.26
CA ASN A 56 -7.45 -1.24 -11.67
C ASN A 56 -8.79 -0.74 -12.22
N GLU A 57 -8.75 0.41 -12.88
CA GLU A 57 -9.93 1.01 -13.50
C GLU A 57 -11.12 1.17 -12.53
N GLY A 58 -10.81 1.61 -11.32
CA GLY A 58 -11.84 1.92 -10.32
C GLY A 58 -12.41 0.74 -9.57
N LYS A 59 -11.82 -0.45 -9.72
CA LYS A 59 -12.29 -1.63 -9.01
C LYS A 59 -11.14 -2.41 -8.41
N ILE A 60 -11.44 -3.21 -7.39
CA ILE A 60 -10.46 -4.09 -6.75
C ILE A 60 -10.34 -5.37 -7.59
N VAL A 61 -9.13 -5.65 -8.08
CA VAL A 61 -8.86 -6.81 -8.93
C VAL A 61 -8.02 -7.88 -8.23
N GLY A 62 -7.55 -7.61 -7.04
CA GLY A 62 -6.80 -8.60 -6.27
C GLY A 62 -6.64 -8.20 -4.82
N GLU A 63 -6.40 -9.19 -3.98
CA GLU A 63 -6.11 -9.04 -2.56
C GLU A 63 -4.98 -9.99 -2.21
N LEU A 64 -3.92 -9.45 -1.61
CA LEU A 64 -2.71 -10.22 -1.29
C LEU A 64 -2.25 -9.92 0.13
N GLU A 65 -1.74 -10.95 0.82
CA GLU A 65 -1.02 -10.72 2.06
C GLU A 65 0.40 -10.29 1.70
N ALA A 66 0.96 -9.36 2.48
CA ALA A 66 2.29 -8.83 2.20
C ALA A 66 3.37 -9.90 2.14
N SER A 67 3.23 -10.95 2.97
CA SER A 67 4.18 -12.06 2.98
C SER A 67 4.22 -12.83 1.66
N GLU A 68 3.15 -12.78 0.88
CA GLU A 68 3.04 -13.48 -0.40
C GLU A 68 3.17 -12.54 -1.59
N ALA A 69 3.07 -11.23 -1.36
CA ALA A 69 3.02 -10.25 -2.43
C ALA A 69 4.39 -10.04 -3.07
N THR A 70 4.40 -10.00 -4.39
CA THR A 70 5.56 -9.61 -5.19
C THR A 70 5.09 -8.61 -6.24
N GLN A 71 6.02 -7.86 -6.79
CA GLN A 71 5.69 -6.94 -7.87
C GLN A 71 5.08 -7.69 -9.05
N GLU A 72 5.61 -8.85 -9.36
CA GLU A 72 5.10 -9.69 -10.45
C GLU A 72 3.66 -10.13 -10.21
N LEU A 73 3.34 -10.51 -8.99
CA LEU A 73 2.01 -10.97 -8.63
C LEU A 73 0.99 -9.83 -8.71
N ILE A 74 1.36 -8.65 -8.25
CA ILE A 74 0.51 -7.46 -8.34
C ILE A 74 0.23 -7.12 -9.80
N MET A 75 1.28 -7.09 -10.62
CA MET A 75 1.13 -6.79 -12.05
C MET A 75 0.30 -7.86 -12.77
N SER A 76 0.43 -9.12 -12.35
CA SER A 76 -0.36 -10.21 -12.90
C SER A 76 -1.87 -9.99 -12.71
N ASN A 77 -2.27 -9.49 -11.53
CA ASN A 77 -3.68 -9.19 -11.27
C ASN A 77 -4.21 -8.08 -12.17
N ILE A 78 -3.39 -7.06 -12.41
CA ILE A 78 -3.76 -5.94 -13.29
C ILE A 78 -3.88 -6.43 -14.73
N LEU A 79 -2.91 -7.20 -15.20
CA LEU A 79 -2.89 -7.70 -16.57
C LEU A 79 -4.07 -8.65 -16.85
N LYS A 80 -4.43 -9.49 -15.90
CA LYS A 80 -5.58 -10.37 -16.05
C LYS A 80 -6.87 -9.59 -16.19
N ASP A 81 -7.01 -8.50 -15.45
CA ASP A 81 -8.20 -7.64 -15.55
C ASP A 81 -8.25 -6.95 -16.92
N ASP A 82 -7.11 -6.47 -17.40
CA ASP A 82 -7.04 -5.76 -18.68
C ASP A 82 -7.31 -6.67 -19.89
N GLN A 83 -7.17 -7.97 -19.72
CA GLN A 83 -7.39 -8.94 -20.80
C GLN A 83 -8.84 -9.42 -20.92
N LYS A 84 -9.73 -8.92 -20.09
CA LYS A 84 -11.16 -9.30 -20.15
C LYS A 84 -11.91 -8.62 -21.26
#